data_e9917e87c79ae60b8f2176db325490ae
#
_entry.id   e9917e87c79ae60b8f2176db325490ae
#
_cell.length_a   1.000
_cell.length_b   1.000
_cell.length_c   1.000
_cell.angle_alpha   90.00
_cell.angle_beta   90.00
_cell.angle_gamma   90.00
#
_symmetry.space_group_name_H-M   'P 1'
#
loop_
_entity.id
_entity.type
_entity.pdbx_description
1 polymer ?
#
loop_
_entity_poly.entity_id
_entity_poly.type
_entity_poly.pdbx_seq_one_letter_code
_entity_poly.pdbx_strand_id
1 'polypeptide(L)'
;MFLNKVKLSVKLLAVFMFTFSANVNAMPELSLINRFVVAVSANNGGSERLVLRYAESDAKAFTKVLKEMGGVLAENVIVVSEPSVEKLQKEFSNLDQKILQNKNTNGRNEVLIYYSGHANEKGLQLGNEIYTWKELRHRIDSLHADVKIAVIDACGSGAITRVKGGRAIPAFIVDKSSDMKGYAFITSSTQDESSQESDKIKGSFFTHSLVSGLRGAGDLSNDGRVTLSEAYQFAFNETLQKTESTIGGAQHLSRDMNLVGTGDVVMTDLRTTSARLDLAENISGRLYIRDTNAELVAELHKKQGQLISLGLPSGHYTVSVQQNSVYKSTSVLLENGKHKKIVAENFKDVSSEQATFRGDLNSSRDSVLSSIDSLEENGKFRFTFNFFDFEENPRKGFQFGFFVANASDYMIGTQLSIFANIAHKEMHGLQLSSVVNFGLNHFEGAQLAPVVNYAKSFDGLQLSSVANIAKDKSSGTQISAAMNVIDDTLSGAQIAAGLNIAHTTNVQIVAGMNIAKKSNVQASGGINISGENSALQLAPLNIGAKENGAQVGVLNIAGKEKSFQVGVMNVAGKTQGRQWGVLNICGTCEKTPIGLINIVGNGVWNINPCVNEIGALGAS
;
A
#
# COMPACT_ATOMS: atom_id res chain seq x y z
N MET A 1 64.55 -8.94 51.87
CA MET A 1 63.14 -8.59 51.65
C MET A 1 62.88 -7.93 50.28
N PHE A 2 63.85 -7.32 49.63
CA PHE A 2 63.74 -6.64 48.34
C PHE A 2 63.75 -7.60 47.14
N LEU A 3 64.55 -8.68 47.19
CA LEU A 3 64.68 -9.66 46.12
C LEU A 3 63.43 -10.56 45.93
N ASN A 4 62.63 -10.77 46.97
CA ASN A 4 61.41 -11.57 46.87
C ASN A 4 60.24 -10.77 46.25
N LYS A 5 60.21 -9.42 46.36
CA LYS A 5 59.20 -8.59 45.69
C LYS A 5 59.43 -8.47 44.18
N VAL A 6 60.70 -8.45 43.75
CA VAL A 6 61.05 -8.42 42.32
C VAL A 6 60.71 -9.74 41.61
N LYS A 7 60.96 -10.89 42.29
CA LYS A 7 60.59 -12.23 41.74
C LYS A 7 59.07 -12.43 41.63
N LEU A 8 58.30 -11.79 42.52
CA LEU A 8 56.84 -11.88 42.46
C LEU A 8 56.27 -10.99 41.33
N SER A 9 56.84 -9.79 41.11
CA SER A 9 56.45 -8.90 40.02
C SER A 9 56.78 -9.45 38.63
N VAL A 10 57.90 -10.14 38.46
CA VAL A 10 58.28 -10.77 37.21
C VAL A 10 57.40 -12.01 36.93
N LYS A 11 57.00 -12.78 37.95
CA LYS A 11 56.05 -13.88 37.78
C LYS A 11 54.62 -13.37 37.44
N LEU A 12 54.17 -12.28 38.03
CA LEU A 12 52.88 -11.66 37.67
C LEU A 12 52.91 -11.09 36.25
N LEU A 13 54.03 -10.50 35.80
CA LEU A 13 54.17 -9.97 34.44
C LEU A 13 54.20 -11.10 33.38
N ALA A 14 54.85 -12.23 33.71
CA ALA A 14 54.89 -13.41 32.85
C ALA A 14 53.53 -14.11 32.75
N VAL A 15 52.74 -14.17 33.82
CA VAL A 15 51.34 -14.67 33.78
C VAL A 15 50.43 -13.73 33.01
N PHE A 16 50.64 -12.42 33.11
CA PHE A 16 49.85 -11.41 32.35
C PHE A 16 50.17 -11.46 30.84
N MET A 17 51.44 -11.67 30.47
CA MET A 17 51.80 -11.87 29.06
C MET A 17 51.32 -13.24 28.49
N PHE A 18 51.25 -14.30 29.29
CA PHE A 18 50.76 -15.59 28.83
C PHE A 18 49.23 -15.67 28.72
N THR A 19 48.49 -14.87 29.53
CA THR A 19 47.03 -14.77 29.41
C THR A 19 46.59 -13.81 28.27
N PHE A 20 47.50 -12.93 27.81
CA PHE A 20 47.22 -12.05 26.65
C PHE A 20 47.50 -12.71 25.30
N SER A 21 48.30 -13.82 25.30
CA SER A 21 48.61 -14.58 24.05
C SER A 21 47.59 -15.64 23.70
N ALA A 22 46.57 -15.89 24.55
CA ALA A 22 45.55 -16.94 24.31
C ALA A 22 44.22 -16.42 23.79
N ASN A 23 44.07 -15.10 23.58
CA ASN A 23 42.91 -14.48 22.92
C ASN A 23 43.32 -13.75 21.63
N VAL A 24 44.03 -14.44 20.76
CA VAL A 24 43.90 -14.17 19.33
C VAL A 24 42.53 -14.76 18.96
N ASN A 25 41.49 -14.01 19.21
CA ASN A 25 40.22 -14.25 18.55
C ASN A 25 40.55 -14.37 17.07
N ALA A 26 40.27 -15.52 16.49
CA ALA A 26 40.26 -15.69 15.06
C ALA A 26 39.47 -14.48 14.52
N MET A 27 40.12 -13.62 13.73
CA MET A 27 39.42 -12.62 12.96
C MET A 27 38.29 -13.38 12.26
N PRO A 28 37.05 -12.91 12.32
CA PRO A 28 36.01 -13.57 11.57
C PRO A 28 36.51 -13.66 10.13
N GLU A 29 36.65 -14.89 9.65
CA GLU A 29 36.99 -15.18 8.27
C GLU A 29 36.01 -14.38 7.44
N LEU A 30 36.47 -13.34 6.75
CA LEU A 30 35.65 -12.56 5.83
C LEU A 30 35.12 -13.59 4.83
N SER A 31 33.86 -13.96 4.97
CA SER A 31 33.24 -14.89 4.05
C SER A 31 33.25 -14.25 2.67
N LEU A 32 34.07 -14.75 1.78
CA LEU A 32 34.16 -14.33 0.40
C LEU A 32 32.78 -14.54 -0.25
N ILE A 33 32.21 -13.48 -0.77
CA ILE A 33 30.98 -13.55 -1.57
C ILE A 33 31.39 -13.56 -3.04
N ASN A 34 31.11 -14.66 -3.72
CA ASN A 34 31.31 -14.79 -5.16
C ASN A 34 30.00 -14.47 -5.87
N ARG A 35 29.97 -13.39 -6.64
CA ARG A 35 28.79 -12.95 -7.39
C ARG A 35 28.90 -13.23 -8.87
N PHE A 36 27.82 -13.76 -9.42
CA PHE A 36 27.64 -14.06 -10.82
C PHE A 36 26.39 -13.33 -11.33
N VAL A 37 26.47 -12.82 -12.55
CA VAL A 37 25.34 -12.08 -13.15
C VAL A 37 25.05 -12.62 -14.55
N VAL A 38 23.79 -12.90 -14.83
CA VAL A 38 23.26 -13.08 -16.18
C VAL A 38 22.27 -11.96 -16.44
N ALA A 39 22.57 -11.12 -17.40
CA ALA A 39 21.67 -10.05 -17.84
C ALA A 39 21.20 -10.31 -19.28
N VAL A 40 19.90 -10.40 -19.43
CA VAL A 40 19.21 -10.73 -20.69
C VAL A 40 18.41 -9.52 -21.15
N SER A 41 18.58 -9.15 -22.42
CA SER A 41 17.75 -8.13 -23.08
C SER A 41 17.04 -8.70 -24.29
N ALA A 42 15.73 -8.42 -24.43
CA ALA A 42 14.93 -8.85 -25.56
C ALA A 42 13.96 -7.72 -25.97
N ASN A 43 14.42 -6.85 -26.89
CA ASN A 43 13.59 -5.78 -27.45
C ASN A 43 12.52 -6.36 -28.39
N ASN A 44 12.83 -7.46 -29.09
CA ASN A 44 11.93 -8.11 -30.02
C ASN A 44 11.07 -9.17 -29.31
N GLY A 45 9.77 -8.91 -29.21
CA GLY A 45 8.77 -9.82 -28.65
C GLY A 45 7.97 -10.62 -29.69
N GLY A 46 8.47 -10.70 -30.93
CA GLY A 46 7.80 -11.36 -32.05
C GLY A 46 7.01 -10.42 -32.96
N SER A 47 6.43 -10.98 -34.03
CA SER A 47 5.80 -10.21 -35.11
C SER A 47 4.54 -9.41 -34.69
N GLU A 48 3.93 -9.77 -33.59
CA GLU A 48 2.69 -9.13 -33.06
C GLU A 48 2.98 -8.06 -31.99
N ARG A 49 4.24 -7.78 -31.68
CA ARG A 49 4.64 -6.86 -30.63
C ARG A 49 5.44 -5.69 -31.18
N LEU A 50 5.24 -4.52 -30.59
CA LEU A 50 6.11 -3.37 -30.85
C LEU A 50 7.50 -3.68 -30.31
N VAL A 51 8.54 -3.36 -31.11
CA VAL A 51 9.92 -3.53 -30.67
C VAL A 51 10.22 -2.51 -29.57
N LEU A 52 10.67 -2.99 -28.41
CA LEU A 52 11.15 -2.13 -27.31
C LEU A 52 12.44 -1.43 -27.73
N ARG A 53 12.77 -0.33 -27.06
CA ARG A 53 13.94 0.47 -27.43
C ARG A 53 15.07 0.36 -26.42
N TYR A 54 14.75 0.02 -25.18
CA TYR A 54 15.67 0.25 -24.07
C TYR A 54 16.04 -1.00 -23.25
N ALA A 55 15.57 -2.20 -23.62
CA ALA A 55 15.91 -3.41 -22.87
C ALA A 55 17.43 -3.66 -22.80
N GLU A 56 18.18 -3.35 -23.89
CA GLU A 56 19.63 -3.49 -23.90
C GLU A 56 20.34 -2.44 -23.03
N SER A 57 19.89 -1.17 -23.06
CA SER A 57 20.44 -0.11 -22.20
C SER A 57 20.17 -0.39 -20.72
N ASP A 58 19.00 -0.93 -20.40
CA ASP A 58 18.62 -1.33 -19.04
C ASP A 58 19.53 -2.44 -18.51
N ALA A 59 19.74 -3.50 -19.30
CA ALA A 59 20.66 -4.59 -18.93
C ALA A 59 22.10 -4.10 -18.74
N LYS A 60 22.56 -3.16 -19.57
CA LYS A 60 23.88 -2.52 -19.42
C LYS A 60 23.96 -1.67 -18.15
N ALA A 61 22.93 -0.86 -17.86
CA ALA A 61 22.90 -0.02 -16.65
C ALA A 61 22.90 -0.86 -15.37
N PHE A 62 22.11 -1.93 -15.32
CA PHE A 62 22.07 -2.85 -14.19
C PHE A 62 23.40 -3.56 -13.98
N THR A 63 24.01 -4.13 -15.03
CA THR A 63 25.31 -4.81 -14.91
C THR A 63 26.44 -3.84 -14.57
N LYS A 64 26.38 -2.58 -15.06
CA LYS A 64 27.36 -1.55 -14.76
C LYS A 64 27.40 -1.22 -13.27
N VAL A 65 26.26 -0.97 -12.63
CA VAL A 65 26.23 -0.63 -11.21
C VAL A 65 26.70 -1.80 -10.33
N LEU A 66 26.40 -3.04 -10.70
CA LEU A 66 26.85 -4.22 -9.96
C LEU A 66 28.36 -4.45 -10.10
N LYS A 67 28.97 -4.16 -11.25
CA LYS A 67 30.44 -4.19 -11.42
C LYS A 67 31.12 -3.07 -10.64
N GLU A 68 30.54 -1.88 -10.59
CA GLU A 68 31.13 -0.72 -9.92
C GLU A 68 31.03 -0.81 -8.39
N MET A 69 29.93 -1.35 -7.86
CA MET A 69 29.58 -1.26 -6.44
C MET A 69 29.07 -2.56 -5.83
N GLY A 70 28.71 -3.54 -6.66
CA GLY A 70 28.09 -4.80 -6.23
C GLY A 70 29.10 -5.94 -6.01
N GLY A 71 30.39 -5.70 -6.10
CA GLY A 71 31.42 -6.73 -5.93
C GLY A 71 31.38 -7.82 -7.01
N VAL A 72 30.88 -7.52 -8.21
CA VAL A 72 30.82 -8.47 -9.33
C VAL A 72 32.06 -8.32 -10.21
N LEU A 73 32.82 -9.39 -10.36
CA LEU A 73 33.97 -9.42 -11.26
C LEU A 73 33.51 -9.43 -12.73
N ALA A 74 34.27 -8.78 -13.62
CA ALA A 74 33.89 -8.65 -15.02
C ALA A 74 33.72 -10.00 -15.73
N GLU A 75 34.56 -10.99 -15.40
CA GLU A 75 34.50 -12.35 -15.92
C GLU A 75 33.28 -13.15 -15.44
N ASN A 76 32.62 -12.71 -14.37
CA ASN A 76 31.43 -13.33 -13.82
C ASN A 76 30.12 -12.73 -14.39
N VAL A 77 30.23 -11.83 -15.35
CA VAL A 77 29.07 -11.21 -16.00
C VAL A 77 28.84 -11.82 -17.38
N ILE A 78 27.65 -12.35 -17.60
CA ILE A 78 27.17 -12.84 -18.89
C ILE A 78 26.05 -11.88 -19.34
N VAL A 79 26.25 -11.21 -20.49
CA VAL A 79 25.22 -10.37 -21.11
C VAL A 79 24.75 -11.05 -22.38
N VAL A 80 23.44 -11.24 -22.50
CA VAL A 80 22.81 -11.94 -23.64
C VAL A 80 21.77 -11.03 -24.25
N SER A 81 21.99 -10.62 -25.48
CA SER A 81 21.06 -9.78 -26.23
C SER A 81 20.31 -10.62 -27.28
N GLU A 82 19.00 -10.43 -27.38
CA GLU A 82 18.09 -11.11 -28.31
C GLU A 82 18.34 -12.64 -28.39
N PRO A 83 18.32 -13.37 -27.26
CA PRO A 83 18.56 -14.81 -27.30
C PRO A 83 17.34 -15.59 -27.83
N SER A 84 17.61 -16.76 -28.47
CA SER A 84 16.64 -17.85 -28.51
C SER A 84 16.54 -18.56 -27.14
N VAL A 85 15.50 -19.35 -26.94
CA VAL A 85 15.35 -20.18 -25.73
C VAL A 85 16.54 -21.11 -25.55
N GLU A 86 17.01 -21.76 -26.62
CA GLU A 86 18.17 -22.65 -26.59
C GLU A 86 19.45 -21.92 -26.16
N LYS A 87 19.71 -20.73 -26.74
CA LYS A 87 20.88 -19.91 -26.38
C LYS A 87 20.83 -19.53 -24.90
N LEU A 88 19.67 -19.12 -24.40
CA LEU A 88 19.52 -18.72 -23.00
C LEU A 88 19.75 -19.90 -22.05
N GLN A 89 19.22 -21.09 -22.39
CA GLN A 89 19.45 -22.32 -21.61
C GLN A 89 20.92 -22.71 -21.59
N LYS A 90 21.62 -22.55 -22.71
CA LYS A 90 23.08 -22.79 -22.79
C LYS A 90 23.84 -21.81 -21.87
N GLU A 91 23.49 -20.53 -21.88
CA GLU A 91 24.16 -19.55 -21.01
C GLU A 91 23.90 -19.81 -19.53
N PHE A 92 22.70 -20.25 -19.15
CA PHE A 92 22.46 -20.73 -17.77
C PHE A 92 23.30 -21.97 -17.43
N SER A 93 23.55 -22.85 -18.39
CA SER A 93 24.41 -24.01 -18.17
C SER A 93 25.88 -23.62 -18.00
N ASN A 94 26.37 -22.67 -18.81
CA ASN A 94 27.70 -22.09 -18.68
C ASN A 94 27.88 -21.39 -17.33
N LEU A 95 26.86 -20.63 -16.89
CA LEU A 95 26.86 -19.99 -15.58
C LEU A 95 26.97 -21.02 -14.45
N ASP A 96 26.17 -22.07 -14.49
CA ASP A 96 26.15 -23.11 -13.46
C ASP A 96 27.49 -23.83 -13.35
N GLN A 97 28.14 -24.11 -14.48
CA GLN A 97 29.50 -24.66 -14.51
C GLN A 97 30.50 -23.72 -13.84
N LYS A 98 30.43 -22.42 -14.11
CA LYS A 98 31.29 -21.43 -13.42
C LYS A 98 31.07 -21.40 -11.91
N ILE A 99 29.81 -21.47 -11.47
CA ILE A 99 29.47 -21.50 -10.04
C ILE A 99 30.05 -22.77 -9.39
N LEU A 100 29.93 -23.93 -10.04
CA LEU A 100 30.47 -25.20 -9.56
C LEU A 100 31.98 -25.18 -9.46
N GLN A 101 32.69 -24.56 -10.41
CA GLN A 101 34.15 -24.42 -10.36
C GLN A 101 34.60 -23.59 -9.16
N ASN A 102 33.84 -22.61 -8.74
CA ASN A 102 34.10 -21.77 -7.57
C ASN A 102 33.66 -22.38 -6.24
N LYS A 103 32.95 -23.51 -6.24
CA LYS A 103 32.42 -24.15 -5.02
C LYS A 103 33.48 -24.65 -4.02
N ASN A 104 34.73 -24.74 -4.45
CA ASN A 104 35.86 -25.14 -3.61
C ASN A 104 36.53 -23.96 -2.86
N THR A 105 36.06 -22.72 -3.06
CA THR A 105 36.50 -21.58 -2.28
C THR A 105 35.57 -21.43 -1.07
N ASN A 106 36.11 -21.11 0.10
CA ASN A 106 35.36 -20.91 1.36
C ASN A 106 34.46 -19.67 1.29
N GLY A 107 33.53 -19.60 0.31
CA GLY A 107 32.70 -18.44 0.09
C GLY A 107 31.27 -18.77 -0.32
N ARG A 108 30.34 -17.84 -0.07
CA ARG A 108 28.95 -17.92 -0.51
C ARG A 108 28.85 -17.54 -2.00
N ASN A 109 28.19 -18.36 -2.79
CA ASN A 109 27.92 -18.07 -4.20
C ASN A 109 26.53 -17.42 -4.35
N GLU A 110 26.49 -16.23 -4.92
CA GLU A 110 25.28 -15.50 -5.23
C GLU A 110 25.12 -15.34 -6.74
N VAL A 111 23.93 -15.61 -7.25
CA VAL A 111 23.59 -15.37 -8.65
C VAL A 111 22.51 -14.32 -8.78
N LEU A 112 22.76 -13.34 -9.65
CA LEU A 112 21.81 -12.31 -10.02
C LEU A 112 21.41 -12.52 -11.48
N ILE A 113 20.13 -12.67 -11.72
CA ILE A 113 19.56 -12.84 -13.04
C ILE A 113 18.72 -11.61 -13.32
N TYR A 114 19.01 -10.94 -14.41
CA TYR A 114 18.26 -9.78 -14.85
C TYR A 114 17.67 -10.05 -16.24
N TYR A 115 16.42 -9.68 -16.42
CA TYR A 115 15.74 -9.70 -17.71
C TYR A 115 15.04 -8.37 -17.95
N SER A 116 15.25 -7.78 -19.12
CA SER A 116 14.42 -6.68 -19.63
C SER A 116 13.92 -7.05 -21.02
N GLY A 117 12.60 -6.96 -21.22
CA GLY A 117 12.01 -7.36 -22.49
C GLY A 117 10.51 -7.63 -22.41
N HIS A 118 10.00 -8.24 -23.49
CA HIS A 118 8.61 -8.65 -23.53
C HIS A 118 8.33 -9.91 -22.71
N ALA A 119 7.18 -9.95 -22.07
CA ALA A 119 6.63 -11.14 -21.44
C ALA A 119 5.11 -11.14 -21.52
N ASN A 120 4.51 -12.26 -21.17
CA ASN A 120 3.08 -12.43 -21.01
C ASN A 120 2.78 -13.40 -19.85
N GLU A 121 1.53 -13.75 -19.67
CA GLU A 121 1.08 -14.69 -18.63
C GLU A 121 1.75 -16.07 -18.69
N LYS A 122 2.28 -16.49 -19.86
CA LYS A 122 2.92 -17.80 -20.05
C LYS A 122 4.41 -17.77 -19.73
N GLY A 123 5.12 -16.66 -20.02
CA GLY A 123 6.57 -16.58 -19.86
C GLY A 123 7.21 -15.40 -20.55
N LEU A 124 8.56 -15.43 -20.59
CA LEU A 124 9.39 -14.48 -21.32
C LEU A 124 9.20 -14.69 -22.83
N GLN A 125 9.05 -13.59 -23.56
CA GLN A 125 8.98 -13.63 -25.03
C GLN A 125 10.35 -13.32 -25.62
N LEU A 126 10.94 -14.29 -26.28
CA LEU A 126 12.25 -14.23 -26.93
C LEU A 126 12.07 -14.34 -28.44
N GLY A 127 11.78 -13.21 -29.11
CA GLY A 127 11.31 -13.22 -30.49
C GLY A 127 9.96 -13.96 -30.60
N ASN A 128 9.90 -14.98 -31.42
CA ASN A 128 8.70 -15.81 -31.59
C ASN A 128 8.61 -16.99 -30.62
N GLU A 129 9.60 -17.17 -29.73
CA GLU A 129 9.65 -18.26 -28.75
C GLU A 129 9.18 -17.78 -27.37
N ILE A 130 8.66 -18.70 -26.57
CA ILE A 130 8.27 -18.43 -25.18
C ILE A 130 9.09 -19.31 -24.25
N TYR A 131 9.82 -18.68 -23.34
CA TYR A 131 10.44 -19.36 -22.21
C TYR A 131 9.50 -19.27 -21.01
N THR A 132 8.82 -20.38 -20.69
CA THR A 132 7.72 -20.36 -19.71
C THR A 132 8.19 -20.01 -18.30
N TRP A 133 7.32 -19.37 -17.50
CA TRP A 133 7.62 -19.05 -16.10
C TRP A 133 8.01 -20.29 -15.28
N LYS A 134 7.38 -21.43 -15.57
CA LYS A 134 7.69 -22.70 -14.90
C LYS A 134 9.10 -23.18 -15.23
N GLU A 135 9.49 -23.13 -16.51
CA GLU A 135 10.84 -23.54 -16.94
C GLU A 135 11.90 -22.59 -16.40
N LEU A 136 11.67 -21.28 -16.49
CA LEU A 136 12.59 -20.28 -15.93
C LEU A 136 12.79 -20.49 -14.44
N ARG A 137 11.71 -20.63 -13.68
CA ARG A 137 11.78 -20.86 -12.23
C ARG A 137 12.52 -22.15 -11.92
N HIS A 138 12.17 -23.26 -12.57
CA HIS A 138 12.86 -24.54 -12.39
C HIS A 138 14.36 -24.42 -12.72
N ARG A 139 14.70 -23.69 -13.77
CA ARG A 139 16.11 -23.46 -14.13
C ARG A 139 16.86 -22.66 -13.08
N ILE A 140 16.26 -21.57 -12.55
CA ILE A 140 16.84 -20.76 -11.47
C ILE A 140 17.00 -21.61 -10.20
N ASP A 141 15.98 -22.39 -9.82
CA ASP A 141 16.01 -23.24 -8.65
C ASP A 141 17.12 -24.32 -8.75
N SER A 142 17.42 -24.81 -9.96
CA SER A 142 18.45 -25.81 -10.21
C SER A 142 19.89 -25.30 -10.16
N LEU A 143 20.14 -23.98 -10.17
CA LEU A 143 21.49 -23.43 -10.09
C LEU A 143 22.14 -23.73 -8.74
N HIS A 144 23.45 -24.03 -8.76
CA HIS A 144 24.22 -24.42 -7.56
C HIS A 144 24.70 -23.21 -6.73
N ALA A 145 23.99 -22.10 -6.78
CA ALA A 145 24.25 -20.92 -5.95
C ALA A 145 23.48 -20.99 -4.62
N ASP A 146 24.05 -20.40 -3.57
CA ASP A 146 23.42 -20.31 -2.24
C ASP A 146 22.28 -19.29 -2.24
N VAL A 147 22.48 -18.14 -2.89
CA VAL A 147 21.48 -17.08 -3.02
C VAL A 147 21.20 -16.83 -4.51
N LYS A 148 19.92 -16.79 -4.87
CA LYS A 148 19.43 -16.62 -6.25
C LYS A 148 18.48 -15.45 -6.29
N ILE A 149 18.84 -14.40 -7.01
CA ILE A 149 18.03 -13.19 -7.15
C ILE A 149 17.67 -13.01 -8.61
N ALA A 150 16.38 -12.96 -8.92
CA ALA A 150 15.90 -12.69 -10.26
C ALA A 150 15.14 -11.34 -10.28
N VAL A 151 15.58 -10.45 -11.14
CA VAL A 151 14.97 -9.13 -11.39
C VAL A 151 14.42 -9.15 -12.81
N ILE A 152 13.10 -9.05 -12.96
CA ILE A 152 12.41 -9.22 -14.25
C ILE A 152 11.64 -7.96 -14.58
N ASP A 153 12.12 -7.24 -15.57
CA ASP A 153 11.53 -6.03 -16.13
C ASP A 153 10.74 -6.34 -17.39
N ALA A 154 9.49 -6.74 -17.19
CA ALA A 154 8.60 -7.12 -18.28
C ALA A 154 7.12 -7.04 -17.87
N CYS A 155 6.24 -6.85 -18.87
CA CYS A 155 4.78 -6.88 -18.65
C CYS A 155 4.31 -8.21 -18.09
N GLY A 156 3.35 -8.20 -17.15
CA GLY A 156 2.78 -9.44 -16.62
C GLY A 156 3.77 -10.33 -15.86
N SER A 157 4.95 -9.80 -15.52
CA SER A 157 6.03 -10.56 -14.86
C SER A 157 5.66 -11.04 -13.46
N GLY A 158 4.68 -10.42 -12.80
CA GLY A 158 4.14 -10.88 -11.52
C GLY A 158 3.58 -12.31 -11.53
N ALA A 159 3.33 -12.90 -12.70
CA ALA A 159 2.92 -14.31 -12.80
C ALA A 159 3.96 -15.29 -12.24
N ILE A 160 5.26 -14.97 -12.27
CA ILE A 160 6.34 -15.81 -11.72
C ILE A 160 6.30 -15.87 -10.18
N THR A 161 5.78 -14.83 -9.52
CA THR A 161 5.73 -14.73 -8.05
C THR A 161 4.55 -15.49 -7.43
N ARG A 162 3.59 -15.98 -8.24
CA ARG A 162 2.43 -16.74 -7.77
C ARG A 162 2.74 -18.23 -7.59
N VAL A 163 3.34 -18.58 -6.46
CA VAL A 163 3.39 -19.98 -6.01
C VAL A 163 2.47 -20.16 -4.81
N LYS A 164 1.47 -21.04 -4.94
CA LYS A 164 0.61 -21.41 -3.82
C LYS A 164 1.40 -22.21 -2.78
N GLY A 165 1.52 -21.67 -1.56
CA GLY A 165 1.95 -22.39 -0.37
C GLY A 165 3.36 -22.02 0.11
N GLY A 166 3.48 -20.94 0.90
CA GLY A 166 4.64 -20.63 1.72
C GLY A 166 4.20 -20.25 3.13
N ARG A 167 4.81 -20.87 4.15
CA ARG A 167 4.63 -20.53 5.56
C ARG A 167 5.47 -19.29 5.88
N ALA A 168 4.86 -18.27 6.45
CA ALA A 168 5.59 -17.13 7.04
C ALA A 168 6.30 -17.58 8.33
N ILE A 169 7.61 -17.34 8.43
CA ILE A 169 8.41 -17.55 9.64
C ILE A 169 8.83 -16.19 10.17
N PRO A 170 8.67 -15.90 11.48
CA PRO A 170 9.06 -14.62 12.08
C PRO A 170 10.58 -14.44 12.10
N ALA A 171 11.05 -13.22 11.84
CA ALA A 171 12.46 -12.86 11.88
C ALA A 171 12.97 -12.78 13.33
N PHE A 172 14.05 -13.50 13.64
CA PHE A 172 14.89 -13.29 14.82
C PHE A 172 16.25 -12.77 14.38
N ILE A 173 16.76 -11.77 15.10
CA ILE A 173 18.03 -11.11 14.81
C ILE A 173 19.17 -11.86 15.47
N VAL A 174 20.09 -12.45 14.68
CA VAL A 174 21.45 -12.80 15.09
C VAL A 174 22.40 -12.57 13.92
N ASP A 175 23.45 -11.80 14.13
CA ASP A 175 24.40 -11.38 13.12
C ASP A 175 25.35 -12.53 12.71
N LYS A 176 25.04 -13.21 11.59
CA LYS A 176 25.97 -14.05 10.82
C LYS A 176 25.59 -14.00 9.34
N SER A 177 26.06 -12.99 8.63
CA SER A 177 25.79 -12.79 7.20
C SER A 177 26.32 -13.87 6.26
N SER A 178 27.07 -14.86 6.77
CA SER A 178 27.70 -15.95 5.99
C SER A 178 26.77 -17.10 5.60
N ASP A 179 25.66 -17.30 6.32
CA ASP A 179 24.81 -18.50 6.17
C ASP A 179 23.51 -18.25 5.40
N MET A 180 23.41 -17.14 4.64
CA MET A 180 22.21 -16.82 3.90
C MET A 180 22.04 -17.72 2.68
N LYS A 181 20.85 -18.32 2.52
CA LYS A 181 20.47 -19.18 1.39
C LYS A 181 19.04 -18.87 0.96
N GLY A 182 18.74 -19.15 -0.31
CA GLY A 182 17.38 -19.03 -0.80
C GLY A 182 17.24 -18.26 -2.11
N TYR A 183 16.06 -17.73 -2.33
CA TYR A 183 15.76 -17.00 -3.57
C TYR A 183 14.97 -15.72 -3.31
N ALA A 184 15.08 -14.78 -4.27
CA ALA A 184 14.24 -13.60 -4.38
C ALA A 184 13.87 -13.36 -5.85
N PHE A 185 12.59 -13.17 -6.14
CA PHE A 185 12.07 -12.71 -7.42
C PHE A 185 11.51 -11.32 -7.25
N ILE A 186 11.98 -10.37 -8.02
CA ILE A 186 11.48 -8.99 -8.09
C ILE A 186 11.01 -8.74 -9.51
N THR A 187 9.80 -8.24 -9.66
CA THR A 187 9.20 -8.00 -10.97
C THR A 187 8.73 -6.56 -11.11
N SER A 188 8.87 -6.01 -12.30
CA SER A 188 8.55 -4.60 -12.58
C SER A 188 7.06 -4.30 -12.59
N SER A 189 6.22 -5.32 -12.75
CA SER A 189 4.76 -5.16 -12.80
C SER A 189 4.05 -6.32 -12.13
N THR A 190 2.79 -6.12 -11.74
CA THR A 190 1.88 -7.21 -11.37
C THR A 190 1.45 -8.00 -12.61
N GLN A 191 0.67 -9.07 -12.44
CA GLN A 191 0.29 -9.94 -13.55
C GLN A 191 -0.52 -9.22 -14.64
N ASP A 192 -1.33 -8.25 -14.25
CA ASP A 192 -2.29 -7.57 -15.10
C ASP A 192 -1.83 -6.15 -15.52
N GLU A 193 -0.58 -5.77 -15.20
CA GLU A 193 -0.02 -4.45 -15.48
C GLU A 193 1.10 -4.49 -16.52
N SER A 194 1.25 -3.37 -17.24
CA SER A 194 2.31 -3.18 -18.22
C SER A 194 3.55 -2.53 -17.58
N SER A 195 4.73 -3.07 -17.84
CA SER A 195 5.99 -2.38 -17.62
C SER A 195 6.16 -1.27 -18.67
N GLN A 196 6.68 -0.11 -18.26
CA GLN A 196 6.73 1.08 -19.07
C GLN A 196 8.17 1.57 -19.28
N GLU A 197 8.47 2.02 -20.49
CA GLU A 197 9.74 2.68 -20.85
C GLU A 197 9.52 4.13 -21.28
N SER A 198 10.56 4.96 -21.25
CA SER A 198 10.48 6.37 -21.60
C SER A 198 11.71 6.85 -22.37
N ASP A 199 11.47 7.53 -23.48
CA ASP A 199 12.52 8.19 -24.29
C ASP A 199 13.27 9.26 -23.50
N LYS A 200 12.64 9.87 -22.50
CA LYS A 200 13.24 10.90 -21.65
C LYS A 200 14.37 10.35 -20.76
N ILE A 201 14.18 9.16 -20.21
CA ILE A 201 15.20 8.49 -19.37
C ILE A 201 16.01 7.46 -20.16
N LYS A 202 15.60 7.15 -21.40
CA LYS A 202 16.20 6.14 -22.29
C LYS A 202 16.30 4.78 -21.61
N GLY A 203 15.24 4.37 -20.95
CA GLY A 203 15.15 3.15 -20.17
C GLY A 203 13.74 2.90 -19.64
N SER A 204 13.54 1.79 -18.95
CA SER A 204 12.33 1.53 -18.21
C SER A 204 12.28 2.34 -16.91
N PHE A 205 11.09 2.71 -16.46
CA PHE A 205 10.94 3.41 -15.18
C PHE A 205 11.41 2.54 -14.01
N PHE A 206 11.15 1.25 -14.06
CA PHE A 206 11.57 0.32 -13.01
C PHE A 206 13.10 0.19 -12.93
N THR A 207 13.75 -0.18 -14.04
CA THR A 207 15.20 -0.40 -14.03
C THR A 207 15.95 0.89 -13.70
N HIS A 208 15.51 2.04 -14.24
CA HIS A 208 16.13 3.32 -13.92
C HIS A 208 16.01 3.65 -12.42
N SER A 209 14.85 3.39 -11.81
CA SER A 209 14.65 3.59 -10.37
C SER A 209 15.48 2.59 -9.54
N LEU A 210 15.53 1.32 -9.94
CA LEU A 210 16.34 0.30 -9.27
C LEU A 210 17.83 0.65 -9.30
N VAL A 211 18.36 1.04 -10.45
CA VAL A 211 19.77 1.46 -10.62
C VAL A 211 20.08 2.70 -9.78
N SER A 212 19.19 3.69 -9.75
CA SER A 212 19.34 4.86 -8.88
C SER A 212 19.37 4.48 -7.40
N GLY A 213 18.51 3.57 -6.98
CA GLY A 213 18.51 3.00 -5.63
C GLY A 213 19.82 2.30 -5.30
N LEU A 214 20.28 1.40 -6.18
CA LEU A 214 21.54 0.66 -6.03
C LEU A 214 22.76 1.58 -6.00
N ARG A 215 22.73 2.76 -6.60
CA ARG A 215 23.80 3.76 -6.52
C ARG A 215 23.85 4.49 -5.17
N GLY A 216 22.94 4.20 -4.26
CA GLY A 216 22.91 4.76 -2.90
C GLY A 216 21.70 5.62 -2.57
N ALA A 217 20.88 5.98 -3.57
CA ALA A 217 19.61 6.67 -3.26
C ALA A 217 18.66 5.81 -2.43
N GLY A 218 18.84 4.48 -2.47
CA GLY A 218 18.10 3.50 -1.68
C GLY A 218 18.68 3.19 -0.30
N ASP A 219 19.84 3.73 0.09
CA ASP A 219 20.43 3.53 1.42
C ASP A 219 19.60 4.26 2.49
N LEU A 220 18.53 3.61 2.92
CA LEU A 220 17.59 4.17 3.90
C LEU A 220 18.12 4.10 5.33
N SER A 221 18.99 3.13 5.61
CA SER A 221 19.63 2.94 6.91
C SER A 221 20.81 3.89 7.13
N ASN A 222 21.34 4.52 6.08
CA ASN A 222 22.54 5.36 6.06
C ASN A 222 23.79 4.63 6.58
N ASP A 223 23.89 3.32 6.33
CA ASP A 223 25.05 2.51 6.73
C ASP A 223 26.13 2.43 5.63
N GLY A 224 25.89 3.05 4.48
CA GLY A 224 26.75 3.04 3.32
C GLY A 224 26.62 1.78 2.46
N ARG A 225 25.55 1.01 2.64
CA ARG A 225 25.21 -0.16 1.85
C ARG A 225 23.78 -0.04 1.35
N VAL A 226 23.49 -0.70 0.25
CA VAL A 226 22.11 -0.85 -0.22
C VAL A 226 21.77 -2.33 -0.23
N THR A 227 20.82 -2.71 0.60
CA THR A 227 20.31 -4.07 0.65
C THR A 227 19.25 -4.34 -0.43
N LEU A 228 18.91 -5.60 -0.64
CA LEU A 228 17.88 -5.99 -1.61
C LEU A 228 16.51 -5.37 -1.26
N SER A 229 16.15 -5.38 0.01
CA SER A 229 14.88 -4.77 0.47
C SER A 229 14.87 -3.25 0.31
N GLU A 230 15.98 -2.57 0.60
CA GLU A 230 16.11 -1.12 0.41
C GLU A 230 16.05 -0.74 -1.08
N ALA A 231 16.77 -1.47 -1.93
CA ALA A 231 16.74 -1.27 -3.38
C ALA A 231 15.32 -1.48 -3.96
N TYR A 232 14.65 -2.55 -3.53
CA TYR A 232 13.26 -2.81 -3.91
C TYR A 232 12.31 -1.70 -3.44
N GLN A 233 12.41 -1.29 -2.18
CA GLN A 233 11.52 -0.26 -1.62
C GLN A 233 11.69 1.08 -2.34
N PHE A 234 12.94 1.47 -2.61
CA PHE A 234 13.24 2.68 -3.38
C PHE A 234 12.68 2.58 -4.80
N ALA A 235 12.97 1.47 -5.51
CA ALA A 235 12.50 1.26 -6.87
C ALA A 235 10.97 1.25 -6.95
N PHE A 236 10.29 0.62 -5.99
CA PHE A 236 8.83 0.59 -5.90
C PHE A 236 8.23 2.01 -5.81
N ASN A 237 8.72 2.81 -4.87
CA ASN A 237 8.20 4.15 -4.63
C ASN A 237 8.46 5.08 -5.85
N GLU A 238 9.67 5.07 -6.40
CA GLU A 238 10.02 5.92 -7.53
C GLU A 238 9.31 5.50 -8.81
N THR A 239 9.15 4.19 -9.07
CA THR A 239 8.43 3.70 -10.25
C THR A 239 6.96 4.05 -10.17
N LEU A 240 6.32 3.79 -9.05
CA LEU A 240 4.91 4.12 -8.83
C LEU A 240 4.67 5.63 -9.05
N GLN A 241 5.45 6.48 -8.40
CA GLN A 241 5.33 7.93 -8.51
C GLN A 241 5.50 8.44 -9.95
N LYS A 242 6.40 7.82 -10.74
CA LYS A 242 6.65 8.23 -12.13
C LYS A 242 5.59 7.75 -13.10
N THR A 243 4.95 6.61 -12.82
CA THR A 243 4.00 5.97 -13.74
C THR A 243 2.55 6.30 -13.44
N GLU A 244 2.22 6.80 -12.24
CA GLU A 244 0.85 7.12 -11.83
C GLU A 244 0.13 8.08 -12.80
N SER A 245 0.86 9.03 -13.37
CA SER A 245 0.32 10.02 -14.32
C SER A 245 0.53 9.67 -15.80
N THR A 246 1.08 8.49 -16.12
CA THR A 246 1.29 8.06 -17.50
C THR A 246 0.03 7.45 -18.11
N ILE A 247 -0.04 7.40 -19.44
CA ILE A 247 -1.16 6.74 -20.17
C ILE A 247 -1.25 5.24 -19.81
N GLY A 248 -0.12 4.59 -19.49
CA GLY A 248 -0.08 3.18 -19.08
C GLY A 248 -0.58 2.93 -17.65
N GLY A 249 -0.86 3.98 -16.87
CA GLY A 249 -1.30 3.91 -15.48
C GLY A 249 -0.18 3.55 -14.50
N ALA A 250 -0.54 3.45 -13.24
CA ALA A 250 0.39 3.12 -12.16
C ALA A 250 1.01 1.72 -12.35
N GLN A 251 2.32 1.62 -12.18
CA GLN A 251 3.07 0.38 -12.30
C GLN A 251 3.52 -0.10 -10.92
N HIS A 252 2.94 -1.21 -10.46
CA HIS A 252 3.23 -1.79 -9.15
C HIS A 252 4.19 -2.97 -9.27
N LEU A 253 5.32 -2.85 -8.59
CA LEU A 253 6.28 -3.93 -8.50
C LEU A 253 5.73 -5.07 -7.64
N SER A 254 6.14 -6.30 -7.96
CA SER A 254 5.82 -7.48 -7.16
C SER A 254 7.09 -8.19 -6.70
N ARG A 255 7.02 -8.94 -5.60
CA ARG A 255 8.15 -9.73 -5.09
C ARG A 255 7.69 -11.04 -4.47
N ASP A 256 8.54 -12.07 -4.64
CA ASP A 256 8.47 -13.35 -3.93
C ASP A 256 9.85 -13.68 -3.37
N MET A 257 10.00 -13.66 -2.06
CA MET A 257 11.31 -13.84 -1.40
C MET A 257 11.20 -14.93 -0.34
N ASN A 258 12.13 -15.89 -0.40
CA ASN A 258 12.33 -16.92 0.60
C ASN A 258 13.84 -17.03 0.88
N LEU A 259 14.35 -16.05 1.61
CA LEU A 259 15.74 -15.99 2.05
C LEU A 259 15.81 -16.45 3.51
N VAL A 260 16.66 -17.44 3.78
CA VAL A 260 16.90 -18.01 5.11
C VAL A 260 18.31 -17.63 5.53
N GLY A 261 18.45 -17.06 6.73
CA GLY A 261 19.72 -16.55 7.24
C GLY A 261 19.49 -15.29 8.05
N THR A 262 20.55 -14.65 8.48
CA THR A 262 20.48 -13.42 9.28
C THR A 262 20.81 -12.20 8.43
N GLY A 263 19.96 -11.20 8.51
CA GLY A 263 20.11 -9.92 7.77
C GLY A 263 19.44 -9.93 6.39
N ASP A 264 19.82 -8.99 5.54
CA ASP A 264 19.37 -8.84 4.16
C ASP A 264 20.56 -8.94 3.20
N VAL A 265 20.30 -9.23 1.92
CA VAL A 265 21.36 -9.31 0.91
C VAL A 265 21.85 -7.91 0.58
N VAL A 266 23.11 -7.61 0.87
CA VAL A 266 23.74 -6.36 0.44
C VAL A 266 23.96 -6.41 -1.07
N MET A 267 23.25 -5.58 -1.82
CA MET A 267 23.36 -5.51 -3.28
C MET A 267 24.56 -4.68 -3.71
N THR A 268 24.77 -3.52 -3.10
CA THR A 268 25.88 -2.60 -3.38
C THR A 268 26.45 -2.01 -2.09
N ASP A 269 27.73 -1.61 -2.14
CA ASP A 269 28.45 -1.00 -1.03
C ASP A 269 29.10 0.30 -1.50
N LEU A 270 28.64 1.43 -0.98
CA LEU A 270 29.12 2.76 -1.32
C LEU A 270 30.56 3.01 -0.86
N ARG A 271 31.05 2.24 0.10
CA ARG A 271 32.40 2.36 0.65
C ARG A 271 33.47 1.81 -0.31
N THR A 272 33.04 1.00 -1.30
CA THR A 272 33.92 0.41 -2.32
C THR A 272 33.94 1.20 -3.63
N THR A 273 33.20 2.31 -3.70
CA THR A 273 33.11 3.12 -4.93
C THR A 273 34.37 3.94 -5.20
N SER A 274 34.63 4.21 -6.48
CA SER A 274 35.77 5.05 -6.88
C SER A 274 35.62 6.51 -6.48
N ALA A 275 34.38 7.02 -6.35
CA ALA A 275 34.09 8.36 -5.85
C ALA A 275 32.68 8.41 -5.26
N ARG A 276 32.40 9.41 -4.42
CA ARG A 276 31.09 9.59 -3.79
C ARG A 276 30.60 11.04 -3.86
N LEU A 277 29.34 11.20 -4.24
CA LEU A 277 28.63 12.47 -4.22
C LEU A 277 27.69 12.50 -3.02
N ASP A 278 27.92 13.41 -2.10
CA ASP A 278 27.07 13.61 -0.92
C ASP A 278 26.15 14.83 -1.16
N LEU A 279 24.83 14.58 -1.17
CA LEU A 279 23.78 15.59 -1.30
C LEU A 279 23.38 16.05 0.11
N ALA A 280 23.73 17.27 0.46
CA ALA A 280 23.54 17.80 1.82
C ALA A 280 22.06 17.84 2.25
N GLU A 281 21.86 17.96 3.56
CA GLU A 281 20.56 17.96 4.24
C GLU A 281 19.65 19.12 3.77
N ASN A 282 20.26 20.29 3.40
CA ASN A 282 19.54 21.47 2.95
C ASN A 282 19.10 21.45 1.47
N ILE A 283 19.40 20.37 0.74
CA ILE A 283 18.89 20.16 -0.63
C ILE A 283 17.57 19.39 -0.55
N SER A 284 16.56 19.86 -1.27
CA SER A 284 15.27 19.15 -1.43
C SER A 284 14.74 19.30 -2.85
N GLY A 285 13.89 18.36 -3.27
CA GLY A 285 13.29 18.35 -4.62
C GLY A 285 13.71 17.13 -5.44
N ARG A 286 13.32 17.11 -6.70
CA ARG A 286 13.70 16.05 -7.63
C ARG A 286 15.07 16.36 -8.22
N LEU A 287 16.01 15.45 -8.00
CA LEU A 287 17.38 15.60 -8.48
C LEU A 287 17.64 14.70 -9.69
N TYR A 288 18.38 15.24 -10.64
CA TYR A 288 18.85 14.57 -11.85
C TYR A 288 20.36 14.67 -11.92
N ILE A 289 21.04 13.54 -11.91
CA ILE A 289 22.49 13.45 -11.99
C ILE A 289 22.85 12.94 -13.39
N ARG A 290 23.57 13.76 -14.17
CA ARG A 290 23.98 13.45 -15.54
C ARG A 290 25.49 13.42 -15.64
N ASP A 291 26.00 12.50 -16.45
CA ASP A 291 27.43 12.44 -16.78
C ASP A 291 27.81 13.44 -17.90
N THR A 292 29.06 13.39 -18.34
CA THR A 292 29.62 14.25 -19.43
C THR A 292 28.91 14.05 -20.78
N ASN A 293 28.29 12.90 -21.00
CA ASN A 293 27.53 12.61 -22.22
C ASN A 293 26.04 13.03 -22.08
N ALA A 294 25.71 13.76 -21.02
CA ALA A 294 24.35 14.11 -20.63
C ALA A 294 23.43 12.90 -20.37
N GLU A 295 23.99 11.70 -20.18
CA GLU A 295 23.23 10.51 -19.79
C GLU A 295 22.80 10.60 -18.33
N LEU A 296 21.53 10.27 -18.05
CA LEU A 296 20.97 10.30 -16.72
C LEU A 296 21.42 9.05 -15.95
N VAL A 297 22.36 9.23 -15.02
CA VAL A 297 22.99 8.13 -14.27
C VAL A 297 22.28 7.84 -12.93
N ALA A 298 21.58 8.82 -12.37
CA ALA A 298 20.73 8.65 -11.20
C ALA A 298 19.63 9.72 -11.15
N GLU A 299 18.49 9.36 -10.62
CA GLU A 299 17.36 10.26 -10.36
C GLU A 299 16.70 9.88 -9.05
N LEU A 300 16.41 10.87 -8.22
CA LEU A 300 15.77 10.64 -6.93
C LEU A 300 14.95 11.84 -6.48
N HIS A 301 13.91 11.58 -5.70
CA HIS A 301 13.22 12.64 -4.95
C HIS A 301 13.82 12.74 -3.54
N LYS A 302 14.47 13.87 -3.23
CA LYS A 302 15.15 14.11 -1.96
C LYS A 302 14.33 15.02 -1.06
N LYS A 303 14.07 14.58 0.16
CA LYS A 303 13.46 15.40 1.22
C LYS A 303 14.53 16.25 1.92
N GLN A 304 14.13 17.41 2.42
CA GLN A 304 14.97 18.24 3.29
C GLN A 304 15.28 17.50 4.60
N GLY A 305 16.44 17.72 5.16
CA GLY A 305 16.86 17.09 6.42
C GLY A 305 17.53 15.72 6.29
N GLN A 306 17.60 15.14 5.08
CA GLN A 306 18.28 13.86 4.82
C GLN A 306 19.62 14.11 4.13
N LEU A 307 20.67 13.42 4.55
CA LEU A 307 21.90 13.28 3.78
C LEU A 307 21.72 12.06 2.84
N ILE A 308 21.99 12.23 1.55
CA ILE A 308 22.00 11.11 0.61
C ILE A 308 23.36 11.05 -0.05
N SER A 309 23.97 9.86 -0.03
CA SER A 309 25.26 9.60 -0.66
C SER A 309 25.08 8.72 -1.89
N LEU A 310 25.69 9.11 -3.02
CA LEU A 310 25.65 8.36 -4.26
C LEU A 310 27.05 7.89 -4.65
N GLY A 311 27.19 6.59 -4.90
CA GLY A 311 28.41 6.00 -5.47
C GLY A 311 28.44 6.18 -6.97
N LEU A 312 29.43 6.90 -7.46
CA LEU A 312 29.58 7.21 -8.88
C LEU A 312 31.05 7.01 -9.30
N PRO A 313 31.34 6.68 -10.57
CA PRO A 313 32.69 6.77 -11.09
C PRO A 313 33.28 8.18 -10.97
N SER A 314 34.60 8.28 -10.90
CA SER A 314 35.29 9.59 -11.02
C SER A 314 34.99 10.22 -12.38
N GLY A 315 34.72 11.53 -12.39
CA GLY A 315 34.36 12.25 -13.61
C GLY A 315 33.60 13.54 -13.35
N HIS A 316 33.23 14.22 -14.41
CA HIS A 316 32.40 15.42 -14.37
C HIS A 316 30.92 15.04 -14.39
N TYR A 317 30.14 15.67 -13.53
CA TYR A 317 28.68 15.48 -13.44
C TYR A 317 27.96 16.82 -13.40
N THR A 318 26.79 16.86 -14.01
CA THR A 318 25.82 17.94 -13.82
C THR A 318 24.71 17.44 -12.91
N VAL A 319 24.54 18.11 -11.78
CA VAL A 319 23.45 17.85 -10.85
C VAL A 319 22.41 18.95 -11.00
N SER A 320 21.21 18.58 -11.40
CA SER A 320 20.08 19.51 -11.50
C SER A 320 19.05 19.18 -10.45
N VAL A 321 18.47 20.20 -9.84
CA VAL A 321 17.37 20.08 -8.89
C VAL A 321 16.15 20.82 -9.41
N GLN A 322 15.01 20.13 -9.39
CA GLN A 322 13.71 20.69 -9.69
C GLN A 322 12.94 20.89 -8.37
N GLN A 323 12.59 22.13 -8.08
CA GLN A 323 11.72 22.51 -6.98
C GLN A 323 10.53 23.28 -7.55
N ASN A 324 9.34 22.69 -7.52
CA ASN A 324 8.17 23.21 -8.21
C ASN A 324 8.45 23.42 -9.72
N SER A 325 8.33 24.65 -10.22
CA SER A 325 8.62 25.03 -11.61
C SER A 325 10.01 25.62 -11.81
N VAL A 326 10.86 25.65 -10.77
CA VAL A 326 12.21 26.25 -10.82
C VAL A 326 13.24 25.14 -10.97
N TYR A 327 14.11 25.29 -11.98
CA TYR A 327 15.25 24.41 -12.21
C TYR A 327 16.55 25.13 -11.84
N LYS A 328 17.36 24.47 -11.01
CA LYS A 328 18.69 24.93 -10.65
C LYS A 328 19.68 23.83 -10.96
N SER A 329 20.91 24.19 -11.34
CA SER A 329 21.95 23.21 -11.62
C SER A 329 23.30 23.60 -11.05
N THR A 330 24.14 22.59 -10.84
CA THR A 330 25.56 22.75 -10.49
C THR A 330 26.39 21.70 -11.21
N SER A 331 27.62 22.04 -11.57
CA SER A 331 28.58 21.08 -12.08
C SER A 331 29.52 20.66 -10.96
N VAL A 332 29.84 19.38 -10.92
CA VAL A 332 30.71 18.78 -9.91
C VAL A 332 31.75 17.86 -10.56
N LEU A 333 33.01 18.00 -10.16
CA LEU A 333 34.05 17.04 -10.47
C LEU A 333 34.20 16.07 -9.32
N LEU A 334 34.01 14.78 -9.58
CA LEU A 334 34.28 13.69 -8.65
C LEU A 334 35.68 13.11 -8.94
N GLU A 335 36.56 13.22 -7.96
CA GLU A 335 37.89 12.68 -8.04
C GLU A 335 37.98 11.29 -7.43
N ASN A 336 38.84 10.45 -7.99
CA ASN A 336 39.03 9.08 -7.50
C ASN A 336 39.46 9.06 -6.01
N GLY A 337 38.83 8.22 -5.21
CA GLY A 337 39.06 8.09 -3.77
C GLY A 337 38.50 9.23 -2.94
N LYS A 338 37.80 10.22 -3.51
CA LYS A 338 37.28 11.38 -2.77
C LYS A 338 35.77 11.41 -2.65
N HIS A 339 35.31 12.04 -1.58
CA HIS A 339 33.91 12.37 -1.34
C HIS A 339 33.70 13.86 -1.61
N LYS A 340 32.67 14.18 -2.39
CA LYS A 340 32.31 15.56 -2.70
C LYS A 340 30.92 15.86 -2.17
N LYS A 341 30.83 16.72 -1.14
CA LYS A 341 29.54 17.22 -0.64
C LYS A 341 29.13 18.46 -1.43
N ILE A 342 27.88 18.49 -1.89
CA ILE A 342 27.23 19.67 -2.44
C ILE A 342 26.09 20.11 -1.52
N VAL A 343 25.86 21.42 -1.48
CA VAL A 343 24.87 22.10 -0.63
C VAL A 343 23.94 22.94 -1.51
N ALA A 344 22.80 23.36 -1.00
CA ALA A 344 21.80 24.11 -1.76
C ALA A 344 22.37 25.39 -2.41
N GLU A 345 23.36 26.04 -1.76
CA GLU A 345 24.01 27.26 -2.23
C GLU A 345 24.92 27.04 -3.45
N ASN A 346 25.28 25.80 -3.75
CA ASN A 346 26.06 25.48 -4.95
C ASN A 346 25.23 25.55 -6.25
N PHE A 347 23.92 25.50 -6.15
CA PHE A 347 23.03 25.50 -7.30
C PHE A 347 22.73 26.92 -7.80
N LYS A 348 22.82 27.11 -9.11
CA LYS A 348 22.49 28.34 -9.80
C LYS A 348 21.21 28.18 -10.61
N ASP A 349 20.43 29.23 -10.71
CA ASP A 349 19.23 29.24 -11.56
C ASP A 349 19.63 29.00 -13.03
N VAL A 350 18.91 28.11 -13.70
CA VAL A 350 19.07 27.86 -15.13
C VAL A 350 18.02 28.70 -15.84
N SER A 351 18.45 29.65 -16.71
CA SER A 351 17.53 30.39 -17.56
C SER A 351 16.76 29.44 -18.47
N SER A 352 15.47 29.69 -18.68
CA SER A 352 14.56 28.86 -19.47
C SER A 352 15.07 28.57 -20.91
N GLU A 353 15.95 29.43 -21.45
CA GLU A 353 16.55 29.26 -22.76
C GLU A 353 17.64 28.16 -22.82
N GLN A 354 18.26 27.81 -21.70
CA GLN A 354 19.24 26.70 -21.63
C GLN A 354 18.59 25.34 -21.25
N ALA A 355 17.34 25.35 -20.84
CA ALA A 355 16.58 24.15 -20.48
C ALA A 355 15.85 23.50 -21.67
N THR A 356 16.10 23.94 -22.90
CA THR A 356 15.49 23.35 -24.11
C THR A 356 16.05 21.96 -24.35
N PHE A 357 15.35 20.97 -23.84
CA PHE A 357 15.52 19.59 -24.23
C PHE A 357 14.99 19.41 -25.66
N ARG A 358 15.86 18.99 -26.59
CA ARG A 358 15.45 18.61 -27.95
C ARG A 358 14.44 17.46 -27.86
N GLY A 359 13.18 17.76 -28.17
CA GLY A 359 12.06 16.81 -28.17
C GLY A 359 10.77 17.51 -27.71
N ASP A 360 10.37 18.53 -28.43
CA ASP A 360 9.17 19.30 -28.14
C ASP A 360 7.91 18.57 -28.62
N LEU A 361 7.08 18.14 -27.66
CA LEU A 361 5.69 17.74 -27.89
C LEU A 361 4.76 18.70 -27.15
N ASN A 362 5.01 20.01 -27.28
CA ASN A 362 4.22 21.05 -26.59
C ASN A 362 2.96 21.51 -27.33
N SER A 363 2.62 20.97 -28.50
CA SER A 363 1.45 21.49 -29.26
C SER A 363 0.09 20.88 -28.86
N SER A 364 0.07 19.85 -27.99
CA SER A 364 -1.19 19.24 -27.53
C SER A 364 -1.51 19.52 -26.06
N ARG A 365 -0.60 20.20 -25.34
CA ARG A 365 -0.75 20.43 -23.89
C ARG A 365 -1.46 21.75 -23.56
N ASP A 366 -1.34 22.73 -24.45
CA ASP A 366 -1.87 24.09 -24.19
C ASP A 366 -3.39 24.19 -24.30
N SER A 367 -4.03 23.28 -25.05
CA SER A 367 -5.50 23.26 -25.13
C SER A 367 -6.19 22.52 -23.97
N VAL A 368 -5.44 21.68 -23.22
CA VAL A 368 -5.94 21.00 -22.03
C VAL A 368 -5.63 21.81 -20.76
N LEU A 369 -4.52 22.52 -20.73
CA LEU A 369 -4.11 23.34 -19.58
C LEU A 369 -4.98 24.59 -19.41
N SER A 370 -5.50 25.20 -20.50
CA SER A 370 -6.41 26.35 -20.39
C SER A 370 -7.78 26.02 -19.79
N SER A 371 -8.17 24.75 -19.79
CA SER A 371 -9.38 24.27 -19.09
C SER A 371 -9.12 23.84 -17.65
N ILE A 372 -7.84 23.71 -17.23
CA ILE A 372 -7.44 23.31 -15.87
C ILE A 372 -7.06 24.54 -15.03
N ASP A 373 -6.56 25.61 -15.65
CA ASP A 373 -6.19 26.86 -14.94
C ASP A 373 -7.37 27.56 -14.23
N SER A 374 -8.62 27.24 -14.61
CA SER A 374 -9.80 27.75 -13.90
C SER A 374 -10.13 27.00 -12.59
N LEU A 375 -9.36 25.93 -12.26
CA LEU A 375 -9.50 25.14 -11.01
C LEU A 375 -8.33 25.35 -10.05
N GLU A 376 -7.36 26.22 -10.36
CA GLU A 376 -6.09 26.38 -9.63
C GLU A 376 -6.14 27.30 -8.40
N GLU A 377 -7.31 27.69 -7.90
CA GLU A 377 -7.35 28.65 -6.78
C GLU A 377 -7.21 28.03 -5.37
N ASN A 378 -7.18 26.69 -5.20
CA ASN A 378 -7.03 26.08 -3.87
C ASN A 378 -6.27 24.74 -3.86
N GLY A 379 -4.99 24.78 -3.50
CA GLY A 379 -4.19 23.67 -2.99
C GLY A 379 -3.52 22.78 -4.05
N LYS A 380 -2.19 22.80 -4.10
CA LYS A 380 -1.38 21.92 -4.95
C LYS A 380 -1.55 20.46 -4.56
N PHE A 381 -1.68 19.55 -5.54
CA PHE A 381 -1.72 18.11 -5.31
C PHE A 381 -0.39 17.64 -4.66
N ARG A 382 -0.47 16.95 -3.53
CA ARG A 382 0.68 16.47 -2.78
C ARG A 382 0.54 15.00 -2.44
N PHE A 383 1.65 14.26 -2.53
CA PHE A 383 1.80 12.91 -2.03
C PHE A 383 2.80 12.93 -0.88
N THR A 384 2.45 12.40 0.30
CA THR A 384 3.39 12.24 1.42
C THR A 384 3.34 10.82 1.95
N PHE A 385 4.50 10.32 2.32
CA PHE A 385 4.69 9.03 2.94
C PHE A 385 5.57 9.21 4.18
N ASN A 386 5.02 9.04 5.37
CA ASN A 386 5.73 9.17 6.64
C ASN A 386 5.29 8.11 7.64
N PHE A 387 6.12 7.81 8.64
CA PHE A 387 5.70 6.99 9.78
C PHE A 387 4.55 7.65 10.55
N PHE A 388 4.68 8.96 10.78
CA PHE A 388 3.63 9.83 11.30
C PHE A 388 3.56 11.02 10.35
N ASP A 389 2.48 11.16 9.60
CA ASP A 389 2.30 12.27 8.69
C ASP A 389 1.37 13.30 9.31
N PHE A 390 1.95 14.44 9.73
CA PHE A 390 1.24 15.60 10.29
C PHE A 390 1.33 16.74 9.27
N GLU A 391 0.22 17.07 8.63
CA GLU A 391 0.14 18.16 7.66
C GLU A 391 -0.66 19.32 8.25
N GLU A 392 -0.08 20.53 8.22
CA GLU A 392 -0.70 21.74 8.78
C GLU A 392 -1.38 22.62 7.72
N ASN A 393 -1.18 22.33 6.43
CA ASN A 393 -1.68 23.16 5.33
C ASN A 393 -2.82 22.47 4.56
N PRO A 394 -3.71 23.24 3.89
CA PRO A 394 -4.70 22.69 2.97
C PRO A 394 -4.08 21.79 1.91
N ARG A 395 -4.73 20.65 1.63
CA ARG A 395 -4.12 19.61 0.83
C ARG A 395 -5.08 19.05 -0.21
N LYS A 396 -4.54 18.87 -1.43
CA LYS A 396 -5.12 17.98 -2.45
C LYS A 396 -4.16 16.81 -2.70
N GLY A 397 -4.65 15.59 -2.72
CA GLY A 397 -3.88 14.42 -3.12
C GLY A 397 -3.93 13.27 -2.14
N PHE A 398 -2.79 12.60 -1.97
CA PHE A 398 -2.66 11.39 -1.18
C PHE A 398 -1.81 11.64 0.06
N GLN A 399 -2.29 11.20 1.21
CA GLN A 399 -1.58 11.23 2.48
C GLN A 399 -1.41 9.81 3.01
N PHE A 400 -0.18 9.38 3.21
CA PHE A 400 0.13 8.11 3.82
C PHE A 400 0.92 8.32 5.12
N GLY A 401 0.34 7.89 6.24
CA GLY A 401 1.05 7.75 7.49
C GLY A 401 1.22 6.27 7.83
N PHE A 402 2.44 5.76 8.00
CA PHE A 402 2.62 4.34 8.34
C PHE A 402 1.85 3.98 9.62
N PHE A 403 1.94 4.79 10.68
CA PHE A 403 1.10 4.64 11.85
C PHE A 403 -0.11 5.57 11.81
N VAL A 404 0.10 6.87 11.59
CA VAL A 404 -0.95 7.89 11.63
C VAL A 404 -0.80 8.84 10.45
N ALA A 405 -1.89 9.09 9.73
CA ALA A 405 -2.03 10.18 8.79
C ALA A 405 -2.94 11.25 9.41
N ASN A 406 -2.39 12.46 9.63
CA ASN A 406 -3.09 13.55 10.31
C ASN A 406 -3.10 14.81 9.45
N ALA A 407 -4.28 15.24 9.01
CA ALA A 407 -4.50 16.49 8.30
C ALA A 407 -5.11 17.53 9.25
N SER A 408 -4.32 18.52 9.63
CA SER A 408 -4.74 19.59 10.55
C SER A 408 -5.61 20.65 9.88
N ASP A 409 -5.52 20.76 8.55
CA ASP A 409 -6.37 21.63 7.75
C ASP A 409 -7.25 20.81 6.79
N TYR A 410 -7.92 21.47 5.89
CA TYR A 410 -8.83 20.87 4.92
C TYR A 410 -8.06 19.96 3.93
N MET A 411 -8.69 18.85 3.55
CA MET A 411 -8.08 17.87 2.64
C MET A 411 -9.06 17.40 1.56
N ILE A 412 -8.57 17.33 0.31
CA ILE A 412 -9.26 16.64 -0.80
C ILE A 412 -8.39 15.50 -1.29
N GLY A 413 -8.88 14.26 -1.21
CA GLY A 413 -8.14 13.09 -1.71
C GLY A 413 -8.20 11.88 -0.80
N THR A 414 -7.06 11.18 -0.63
CA THR A 414 -7.01 9.93 0.12
C THR A 414 -6.05 10.01 1.31
N GLN A 415 -6.53 9.63 2.49
CA GLN A 415 -5.71 9.33 3.66
C GLN A 415 -5.62 7.82 3.83
N LEU A 416 -4.40 7.31 3.95
CA LEU A 416 -4.12 5.90 4.20
C LEU A 416 -3.19 5.76 5.41
N SER A 417 -3.52 4.86 6.32
CA SER A 417 -2.64 4.53 7.45
C SER A 417 -2.86 3.10 7.95
N ILE A 418 -1.87 2.56 8.70
CA ILE A 418 -2.04 1.27 9.37
C ILE A 418 -2.90 1.43 10.64
N PHE A 419 -2.72 2.51 11.43
CA PHE A 419 -3.49 2.66 12.67
C PHE A 419 -4.61 3.68 12.56
N ALA A 420 -4.30 4.95 12.27
CA ALA A 420 -5.31 5.99 12.35
C ALA A 420 -5.17 7.05 11.25
N ASN A 421 -6.28 7.41 10.62
CA ASN A 421 -6.42 8.62 9.84
C ASN A 421 -7.19 9.65 10.65
N ILE A 422 -6.70 10.89 10.67
CA ILE A 422 -7.31 12.00 11.39
C ILE A 422 -7.43 13.21 10.45
N ALA A 423 -8.63 13.72 10.28
CA ALA A 423 -8.90 14.97 9.59
C ALA A 423 -9.55 15.95 10.55
N HIS A 424 -8.89 17.07 10.86
CA HIS A 424 -9.34 18.04 11.85
C HIS A 424 -10.39 19.00 11.30
N LYS A 425 -10.30 19.34 10.01
CA LYS A 425 -11.28 20.18 9.31
C LYS A 425 -12.07 19.36 8.28
N GLU A 426 -12.52 19.97 7.22
CA GLU A 426 -13.27 19.28 6.17
C GLU A 426 -12.38 18.35 5.37
N MET A 427 -12.90 17.18 5.06
CA MET A 427 -12.22 16.22 4.19
C MET A 427 -13.18 15.68 3.14
N HIS A 428 -12.73 15.72 1.88
CA HIS A 428 -13.45 15.17 0.74
C HIS A 428 -12.62 14.04 0.11
N GLY A 429 -13.14 12.80 0.14
CA GLY A 429 -12.50 11.66 -0.50
C GLY A 429 -12.53 10.37 0.31
N LEU A 430 -11.37 9.73 0.47
CA LEU A 430 -11.25 8.40 1.08
C LEU A 430 -10.35 8.42 2.32
N GLN A 431 -10.85 7.91 3.45
CA GLN A 431 -10.04 7.49 4.60
C GLN A 431 -10.02 5.96 4.69
N LEU A 432 -8.84 5.37 4.61
CA LEU A 432 -8.64 3.93 4.74
C LEU A 432 -7.58 3.66 5.82
N SER A 433 -7.95 2.95 6.87
CA SER A 433 -7.04 2.52 7.93
C SER A 433 -7.29 1.08 8.34
N SER A 434 -6.30 0.46 8.98
CA SER A 434 -6.49 -0.89 9.54
C SER A 434 -7.10 -0.87 10.94
N VAL A 435 -7.27 0.31 11.58
CA VAL A 435 -7.91 0.39 12.90
C VAL A 435 -8.99 1.46 12.92
N VAL A 436 -8.66 2.76 12.81
CA VAL A 436 -9.63 3.84 13.01
C VAL A 436 -9.49 4.99 12.02
N ASN A 437 -10.62 5.59 11.64
CA ASN A 437 -10.71 6.85 10.92
C ASN A 437 -11.45 7.90 11.74
N PHE A 438 -10.92 9.13 11.81
CA PHE A 438 -11.51 10.27 12.48
C PHE A 438 -11.70 11.44 11.50
N GLY A 439 -12.94 11.82 11.26
CA GLY A 439 -13.33 13.10 10.67
C GLY A 439 -13.84 14.04 11.77
N LEU A 440 -12.96 14.89 12.33
CA LEU A 440 -13.31 15.73 13.50
C LEU A 440 -14.22 16.90 13.14
N ASN A 441 -14.45 17.12 11.86
CA ASN A 441 -15.44 18.05 11.34
C ASN A 441 -16.30 17.37 10.25
N HIS A 442 -16.59 18.01 9.13
CA HIS A 442 -17.34 17.42 8.03
C HIS A 442 -16.50 16.50 7.16
N PHE A 443 -17.03 15.34 6.83
CA PHE A 443 -16.39 14.35 5.98
C PHE A 443 -17.30 14.00 4.79
N GLU A 444 -16.79 14.16 3.56
CA GLU A 444 -17.50 13.77 2.34
C GLU A 444 -16.76 12.66 1.61
N GLY A 445 -17.41 11.52 1.39
CA GLY A 445 -16.82 10.38 0.68
C GLY A 445 -16.93 9.06 1.42
N ALA A 446 -15.81 8.32 1.58
CA ALA A 446 -15.82 7.00 2.21
C ALA A 446 -14.79 6.86 3.35
N GLN A 447 -15.24 6.41 4.53
CA GLN A 447 -14.40 6.00 5.65
C GLN A 447 -14.47 4.48 5.79
N LEU A 448 -13.33 3.81 5.66
CA LEU A 448 -13.21 2.36 5.79
C LEU A 448 -12.17 2.02 6.87
N ALA A 449 -12.62 1.43 7.96
CA ALA A 449 -11.76 0.94 9.03
C ALA A 449 -12.37 -0.29 9.70
N PRO A 450 -11.59 -1.35 9.97
CA PRO A 450 -12.12 -2.55 10.63
C PRO A 450 -12.68 -2.27 12.03
N VAL A 451 -12.14 -1.32 12.79
CA VAL A 451 -12.61 -1.08 14.15
C VAL A 451 -13.61 0.07 14.19
N VAL A 452 -13.19 1.32 13.97
CA VAL A 452 -14.08 2.47 14.12
C VAL A 452 -13.92 3.49 13.01
N ASN A 453 -15.02 3.94 12.43
CA ASN A 453 -15.12 5.20 11.73
C ASN A 453 -15.90 6.20 12.59
N TYR A 454 -15.31 7.37 12.80
CA TYR A 454 -15.92 8.50 13.48
C TYR A 454 -15.97 9.71 12.57
N ALA A 455 -17.10 10.38 12.52
CA ALA A 455 -17.20 11.70 11.92
C ALA A 455 -18.06 12.61 12.82
N LYS A 456 -17.77 13.93 12.81
CA LYS A 456 -18.72 14.88 13.41
C LYS A 456 -19.97 14.96 12.56
N SER A 457 -19.83 15.07 11.24
CA SER A 457 -20.87 14.86 10.24
C SER A 457 -20.26 14.20 9.00
N PHE A 458 -21.05 13.45 8.23
CA PHE A 458 -20.57 12.85 6.98
C PHE A 458 -21.62 12.85 5.89
N ASP A 459 -21.13 12.88 4.65
CA ASP A 459 -21.89 12.62 3.43
C ASP A 459 -21.20 11.51 2.63
N GLY A 460 -21.83 10.32 2.57
CA GLY A 460 -21.28 9.17 1.84
C GLY A 460 -21.37 7.86 2.59
N LEU A 461 -20.22 7.16 2.76
CA LEU A 461 -20.16 5.81 3.29
C LEU A 461 -19.23 5.70 4.51
N GLN A 462 -19.72 5.09 5.60
CA GLN A 462 -18.88 4.57 6.68
C GLN A 462 -19.02 3.04 6.74
N LEU A 463 -17.89 2.33 6.60
CA LEU A 463 -17.83 0.85 6.65
C LEU A 463 -16.85 0.40 7.73
N SER A 464 -17.34 -0.40 8.69
CA SER A 464 -16.52 -0.95 9.77
C SER A 464 -16.96 -2.36 10.17
N SER A 465 -16.13 -3.08 10.94
CA SER A 465 -16.56 -4.32 11.58
C SER A 465 -17.12 -4.06 12.99
N VAL A 466 -16.64 -3.02 13.69
CA VAL A 466 -17.13 -2.77 15.07
C VAL A 466 -18.11 -1.60 15.11
N ALA A 467 -17.69 -0.38 14.81
CA ALA A 467 -18.57 0.77 14.96
C ALA A 467 -18.39 1.87 13.92
N ASN A 468 -19.51 2.41 13.42
CA ASN A 468 -19.58 3.69 12.75
C ASN A 468 -20.32 4.69 13.64
N ILE A 469 -19.72 5.86 13.86
CA ILE A 469 -20.24 6.87 14.77
C ILE A 469 -20.27 8.23 14.08
N ALA A 470 -21.42 8.90 14.13
CA ALA A 470 -21.54 10.29 13.73
C ALA A 470 -22.33 11.08 14.79
N LYS A 471 -22.04 12.40 14.90
CA LYS A 471 -22.69 13.25 15.90
C LYS A 471 -23.79 14.11 15.30
N ASP A 472 -23.46 14.85 14.26
CA ASP A 472 -24.34 15.86 13.69
C ASP A 472 -25.09 15.29 12.46
N LYS A 473 -25.96 16.11 11.86
CA LYS A 473 -26.70 15.75 10.65
C LYS A 473 -25.77 15.25 9.56
N SER A 474 -26.13 14.12 9.02
CA SER A 474 -25.31 13.41 8.01
C SER A 474 -26.22 12.84 6.92
N SER A 475 -25.62 12.51 5.77
CA SER A 475 -26.31 11.80 4.69
C SER A 475 -25.48 10.60 4.19
N GLY A 476 -26.16 9.55 3.69
CA GLY A 476 -25.49 8.36 3.16
C GLY A 476 -25.75 7.09 3.97
N THR A 477 -24.72 6.25 4.09
CA THR A 477 -24.89 4.89 4.63
C THR A 477 -23.82 4.56 5.65
N GLN A 478 -24.25 3.99 6.80
CA GLN A 478 -23.37 3.35 7.79
C GLN A 478 -23.58 1.83 7.73
N ILE A 479 -22.50 1.07 7.54
CA ILE A 479 -22.51 -0.41 7.52
C ILE A 479 -21.50 -0.92 8.53
N SER A 480 -21.94 -1.76 9.46
CA SER A 480 -21.05 -2.39 10.45
C SER A 480 -21.49 -3.82 10.81
N ALA A 481 -20.56 -4.63 11.32
CA ALA A 481 -20.95 -5.90 11.89
C ALA A 481 -21.53 -5.73 13.30
N ALA A 482 -21.02 -4.81 14.13
CA ALA A 482 -21.55 -4.65 15.48
C ALA A 482 -22.55 -3.49 15.59
N MET A 483 -22.15 -2.23 15.39
CA MET A 483 -23.05 -1.11 15.65
C MET A 483 -22.85 0.12 14.75
N ASN A 484 -23.96 0.80 14.45
CA ASN A 484 -23.98 2.13 13.86
C ASN A 484 -24.70 3.10 14.80
N VAL A 485 -24.11 4.25 15.04
CA VAL A 485 -24.65 5.27 15.94
C VAL A 485 -24.61 6.64 15.28
N ILE A 486 -25.71 7.36 15.33
CA ILE A 486 -25.77 8.77 15.01
C ILE A 486 -26.63 9.52 16.03
N ASP A 487 -26.06 10.57 16.63
CA ASP A 487 -26.75 11.34 17.67
C ASP A 487 -27.86 12.25 17.11
N ASP A 488 -27.75 12.66 15.84
CA ASP A 488 -28.74 13.50 15.16
C ASP A 488 -29.41 12.75 13.98
N THR A 489 -29.56 13.39 12.87
CA THR A 489 -30.31 12.89 11.70
C THR A 489 -29.37 12.26 10.68
N LEU A 490 -29.72 11.08 10.20
CA LEU A 490 -29.14 10.43 9.03
C LEU A 490 -30.16 10.40 7.89
N SER A 491 -29.90 11.19 6.85
CA SER A 491 -30.65 11.09 5.59
C SER A 491 -30.11 9.91 4.79
N GLY A 492 -30.49 8.68 5.17
CA GLY A 492 -29.94 7.48 4.54
C GLY A 492 -30.21 6.19 5.34
N ALA A 493 -29.24 5.28 5.34
CA ALA A 493 -29.42 3.94 5.89
C ALA A 493 -28.37 3.56 6.95
N GLN A 494 -28.79 2.82 7.96
CA GLN A 494 -27.92 2.09 8.89
C GLN A 494 -28.13 0.59 8.72
N ILE A 495 -27.08 -0.17 8.49
CA ILE A 495 -27.11 -1.62 8.34
C ILE A 495 -26.09 -2.24 9.30
N ALA A 496 -26.56 -3.09 10.22
CA ALA A 496 -25.68 -3.76 11.19
C ALA A 496 -26.10 -5.20 11.48
N ALA A 497 -25.22 -5.98 12.11
CA ALA A 497 -25.67 -7.25 12.68
C ALA A 497 -26.16 -7.07 14.14
N GLY A 498 -25.52 -6.19 14.93
CA GLY A 498 -25.86 -6.00 16.34
C GLY A 498 -26.88 -4.89 16.60
N LEU A 499 -26.53 -3.63 16.36
CA LEU A 499 -27.28 -2.48 16.83
C LEU A 499 -27.22 -1.28 15.88
N ASN A 500 -28.35 -0.65 15.58
CA ASN A 500 -28.44 0.66 14.97
C ASN A 500 -29.11 1.66 15.92
N ILE A 501 -28.51 2.82 16.10
CA ILE A 501 -29.05 3.92 16.91
C ILE A 501 -29.08 5.21 16.09
N ALA A 502 -30.21 5.93 16.09
CA ALA A 502 -30.34 7.23 15.47
C ALA A 502 -31.36 8.11 16.20
N HIS A 503 -31.20 9.44 16.14
CA HIS A 503 -32.30 10.33 16.48
C HIS A 503 -33.36 10.27 15.37
N THR A 504 -32.95 10.52 14.13
CA THR A 504 -33.82 10.39 12.94
C THR A 504 -33.07 9.66 11.84
N THR A 505 -33.74 8.74 11.14
CA THR A 505 -33.16 8.03 9.98
C THR A 505 -34.24 7.61 8.99
N ASN A 506 -33.85 7.35 7.74
CA ASN A 506 -34.80 6.82 6.77
C ASN A 506 -34.94 5.31 6.94
N VAL A 507 -33.82 4.58 7.01
CA VAL A 507 -33.85 3.11 7.04
C VAL A 507 -32.86 2.57 8.07
N GLN A 508 -33.33 1.61 8.89
CA GLN A 508 -32.49 0.81 9.76
C GLN A 508 -32.75 -0.67 9.50
N ILE A 509 -31.70 -1.44 9.22
CA ILE A 509 -31.73 -2.88 9.01
C ILE A 509 -30.71 -3.53 9.93
N VAL A 510 -31.13 -4.51 10.73
CA VAL A 510 -30.24 -5.16 11.69
C VAL A 510 -30.70 -6.60 12.00
N ALA A 511 -29.75 -7.47 12.33
CA ALA A 511 -30.15 -8.77 12.89
C ALA A 511 -30.60 -8.66 14.38
N GLY A 512 -29.99 -7.75 15.14
CA GLY A 512 -30.29 -7.52 16.56
C GLY A 512 -31.35 -6.47 16.81
N MET A 513 -30.97 -5.21 17.07
CA MET A 513 -31.88 -4.16 17.53
C MET A 513 -31.72 -2.84 16.76
N ASN A 514 -32.85 -2.25 16.36
CA ASN A 514 -32.94 -0.87 15.89
C ASN A 514 -33.54 0.04 16.95
N ILE A 515 -32.92 1.19 17.16
CA ILE A 515 -33.45 2.25 18.05
C ILE A 515 -33.42 3.57 17.27
N ALA A 516 -34.58 4.20 17.14
CA ALA A 516 -34.65 5.57 16.59
C ALA A 516 -35.74 6.37 17.32
N LYS A 517 -35.58 7.69 17.38
CA LYS A 517 -36.69 8.55 17.77
C LYS A 517 -37.70 8.66 16.63
N LYS A 518 -37.19 8.84 15.38
CA LYS A 518 -37.99 8.82 14.16
C LYS A 518 -37.32 7.96 13.08
N SER A 519 -38.12 7.21 12.32
CA SER A 519 -37.64 6.45 11.16
C SER A 519 -38.76 6.28 10.13
N ASN A 520 -38.37 6.05 8.87
CA ASN A 520 -39.35 5.61 7.88
C ASN A 520 -39.50 4.09 7.97
N VAL A 521 -38.39 3.34 7.97
CA VAL A 521 -38.40 1.89 8.00
C VAL A 521 -37.40 1.37 9.04
N GLN A 522 -37.87 0.46 9.90
CA GLN A 522 -37.02 -0.37 10.76
C GLN A 522 -37.30 -1.85 10.49
N ALA A 523 -36.28 -2.59 10.13
CA ALA A 523 -36.33 -4.04 9.95
C ALA A 523 -35.31 -4.72 10.85
N SER A 524 -35.70 -5.64 11.69
CA SER A 524 -34.79 -6.38 12.56
C SER A 524 -35.17 -7.84 12.73
N GLY A 525 -34.15 -8.70 12.97
CA GLY A 525 -34.36 -10.06 13.43
C GLY A 525 -34.77 -10.17 14.90
N GLY A 526 -34.62 -9.11 15.68
CA GLY A 526 -34.92 -9.04 17.10
C GLY A 526 -35.96 -7.97 17.45
N ILE A 527 -35.48 -6.73 17.65
CA ILE A 527 -36.29 -5.66 18.24
C ILE A 527 -36.19 -4.36 17.43
N ASN A 528 -37.34 -3.73 17.17
CA ASN A 528 -37.41 -2.35 16.72
C ASN A 528 -38.00 -1.45 17.79
N ILE A 529 -37.37 -0.34 18.10
CA ILE A 529 -37.84 0.68 19.03
C ILE A 529 -37.94 2.04 18.34
N SER A 530 -39.12 2.65 18.36
CA SER A 530 -39.35 4.01 17.89
C SER A 530 -39.87 4.90 19.02
N GLY A 531 -39.17 6.02 19.30
CA GLY A 531 -39.56 6.94 20.37
C GLY A 531 -40.72 7.87 20.00
N GLU A 532 -40.83 8.30 18.75
CA GLU A 532 -41.86 9.23 18.28
C GLU A 532 -42.66 8.72 17.09
N ASN A 533 -42.01 8.38 16.00
CA ASN A 533 -42.66 8.00 14.74
C ASN A 533 -41.84 6.98 13.95
N SER A 534 -42.50 5.94 13.46
CA SER A 534 -41.96 5.04 12.42
C SER A 534 -43.08 4.72 11.44
N ALA A 535 -42.79 4.82 10.13
CA ALA A 535 -43.82 4.49 9.14
C ALA A 535 -44.00 2.98 9.00
N LEU A 536 -42.92 2.18 9.15
CA LEU A 536 -42.97 0.71 9.09
C LEU A 536 -41.95 0.09 10.05
N GLN A 537 -42.40 -0.86 10.86
CA GLN A 537 -41.56 -1.70 11.71
C GLN A 537 -41.79 -3.17 11.40
N LEU A 538 -40.73 -3.91 11.11
CA LEU A 538 -40.71 -5.34 10.80
C LEU A 538 -39.74 -6.04 11.76
N ALA A 539 -40.24 -6.72 12.77
CA ALA A 539 -39.44 -7.49 13.75
C ALA A 539 -40.30 -8.43 14.57
N PRO A 540 -39.73 -9.47 15.21
CA PRO A 540 -40.44 -10.25 16.23
C PRO A 540 -41.04 -9.35 17.33
N LEU A 541 -40.33 -8.32 17.78
CA LEU A 541 -40.81 -7.32 18.73
C LEU A 541 -40.72 -5.91 18.18
N ASN A 542 -41.85 -5.26 18.00
CA ASN A 542 -41.93 -3.85 17.59
C ASN A 542 -42.49 -3.00 18.72
N ILE A 543 -41.81 -1.93 19.11
CA ILE A 543 -42.20 -0.99 20.13
C ILE A 543 -42.22 0.43 19.56
N GLY A 544 -43.37 1.09 19.60
CA GLY A 544 -43.52 2.46 19.16
C GLY A 544 -44.20 3.31 20.24
N ALA A 545 -43.46 4.34 20.77
CA ALA A 545 -43.95 5.06 21.95
C ALA A 545 -45.07 6.05 21.63
N LYS A 546 -44.98 6.81 20.52
CA LYS A 546 -46.00 7.85 20.18
C LYS A 546 -46.83 7.47 18.97
N GLU A 547 -46.47 7.90 17.78
CA GLU A 547 -47.24 7.63 16.56
C GLU A 547 -46.49 6.66 15.66
N ASN A 548 -47.12 5.58 15.23
CA ASN A 548 -46.54 4.59 14.35
C ASN A 548 -47.43 4.33 13.14
N GLY A 549 -46.81 4.00 12.02
CA GLY A 549 -47.52 3.59 10.83
C GLY A 549 -47.95 2.12 10.94
N ALA A 550 -47.21 1.23 10.28
CA ALA A 550 -47.49 -0.19 10.29
C ALA A 550 -46.44 -0.95 11.15
N GLN A 551 -46.91 -1.96 11.86
CA GLN A 551 -46.06 -2.90 12.61
C GLN A 551 -46.41 -4.33 12.24
N VAL A 552 -45.40 -5.12 11.88
CA VAL A 552 -45.50 -6.55 11.53
C VAL A 552 -44.51 -7.34 12.37
N GLY A 553 -45.00 -8.26 13.20
CA GLY A 553 -44.16 -9.03 14.09
C GLY A 553 -44.95 -10.05 14.95
N VAL A 554 -44.29 -10.64 15.93
CA VAL A 554 -44.94 -11.51 16.90
C VAL A 554 -45.67 -10.67 17.94
N LEU A 555 -44.97 -9.68 18.51
CA LEU A 555 -45.51 -8.73 19.46
C LEU A 555 -45.33 -7.31 18.96
N ASN A 556 -46.42 -6.60 18.76
CA ASN A 556 -46.44 -5.21 18.35
C ASN A 556 -47.04 -4.33 19.45
N ILE A 557 -46.34 -3.31 19.89
CA ILE A 557 -46.76 -2.36 20.93
C ILE A 557 -46.68 -0.95 20.36
N ALA A 558 -47.77 -0.19 20.42
CA ALA A 558 -47.80 1.19 19.96
C ALA A 558 -48.56 2.10 20.95
N GLY A 559 -48.08 3.32 21.16
CA GLY A 559 -48.87 4.36 21.84
C GLY A 559 -50.06 4.78 20.98
N LYS A 560 -49.78 5.14 19.72
CA LYS A 560 -50.81 5.41 18.70
C LYS A 560 -50.36 4.77 17.38
N GLU A 561 -51.27 4.00 16.81
CA GLU A 561 -51.03 3.32 15.53
C GLU A 561 -51.94 3.97 14.45
N LYS A 562 -51.34 4.31 13.27
CA LYS A 562 -52.05 4.99 12.19
C LYS A 562 -52.48 4.06 11.06
N SER A 563 -51.77 2.97 10.79
CA SER A 563 -52.03 2.10 9.65
C SER A 563 -52.58 0.73 10.09
N PHE A 564 -51.71 -0.17 10.50
CA PHE A 564 -52.12 -1.51 10.94
C PHE A 564 -51.05 -2.22 11.81
N GLN A 565 -51.48 -3.16 12.59
CA GLN A 565 -50.63 -4.13 13.28
C GLN A 565 -51.00 -5.54 12.85
N VAL A 566 -49.98 -6.33 12.49
CA VAL A 566 -50.12 -7.76 12.16
C VAL A 566 -49.17 -8.56 13.06
N GLY A 567 -49.72 -9.46 13.89
CA GLY A 567 -48.89 -10.23 14.81
C GLY A 567 -49.69 -11.24 15.59
N VAL A 568 -49.00 -12.01 16.46
CA VAL A 568 -49.67 -12.89 17.41
C VAL A 568 -50.39 -12.03 18.48
N MET A 569 -49.68 -11.03 19.01
CA MET A 569 -50.21 -10.08 19.97
C MET A 569 -49.99 -8.65 19.52
N ASN A 570 -51.04 -7.86 19.45
CA ASN A 570 -51.01 -6.45 19.11
C ASN A 570 -51.57 -5.64 20.28
N VAL A 571 -50.82 -4.63 20.70
CA VAL A 571 -51.22 -3.72 21.79
C VAL A 571 -51.09 -2.26 21.30
N ALA A 572 -52.15 -1.49 21.40
CA ALA A 572 -52.13 -0.07 21.08
C ALA A 572 -52.94 0.75 22.10
N GLY A 573 -52.43 1.93 22.47
CA GLY A 573 -53.21 2.88 23.26
C GLY A 573 -54.38 3.44 22.45
N LYS A 574 -54.09 3.84 21.18
CA LYS A 574 -55.11 4.25 20.20
C LYS A 574 -54.75 3.70 18.82
N THR A 575 -55.72 3.10 18.09
CA THR A 575 -55.50 2.67 16.71
C THR A 575 -56.53 3.29 15.75
N GLN A 576 -56.03 3.85 14.61
CA GLN A 576 -56.84 4.30 13.50
C GLN A 576 -56.97 3.26 12.39
N GLY A 577 -56.00 2.35 12.33
CA GLY A 577 -55.99 1.22 11.43
C GLY A 577 -56.66 -0.03 11.99
N ARG A 578 -56.21 -1.18 11.50
CA ARG A 578 -56.77 -2.45 11.92
C ARG A 578 -55.68 -3.33 12.53
N GLN A 579 -56.02 -4.01 13.61
CA GLN A 579 -55.17 -5.05 14.20
C GLN A 579 -55.59 -6.43 13.68
N TRP A 580 -54.62 -7.22 13.23
CA TRP A 580 -54.80 -8.64 12.86
C TRP A 580 -53.90 -9.49 13.76
N GLY A 581 -54.48 -10.32 14.59
CA GLY A 581 -53.69 -11.17 15.48
C GLY A 581 -54.54 -12.15 16.29
N VAL A 582 -53.84 -13.01 17.06
CA VAL A 582 -54.53 -13.93 17.99
C VAL A 582 -55.13 -13.11 19.14
N LEU A 583 -54.32 -12.23 19.72
CA LEU A 583 -54.75 -11.32 20.78
C LEU A 583 -54.52 -9.86 20.34
N ASN A 584 -55.60 -9.09 20.29
CA ASN A 584 -55.56 -7.67 20.02
C ASN A 584 -56.06 -6.87 21.23
N ILE A 585 -55.29 -5.91 21.70
CA ILE A 585 -55.64 -5.04 22.82
C ILE A 585 -55.54 -3.59 22.34
N CYS A 586 -56.59 -2.83 22.40
CA CYS A 586 -56.53 -1.40 22.15
C CYS A 586 -57.37 -0.59 23.17
N GLY A 587 -56.80 0.52 23.60
CA GLY A 587 -57.54 1.45 24.48
C GLY A 587 -58.67 2.13 23.73
N THR A 588 -58.43 2.61 22.49
CA THR A 588 -59.42 3.20 21.58
C THR A 588 -59.19 2.72 20.16
N CYS A 589 -60.09 1.91 19.62
CA CYS A 589 -60.04 1.43 18.24
C CYS A 589 -61.05 2.17 17.36
N GLU A 590 -60.57 2.72 16.22
CA GLU A 590 -61.45 3.31 15.19
C GLU A 590 -62.01 2.23 14.24
N LYS A 591 -61.26 1.11 14.09
CA LYS A 591 -61.70 -0.05 13.29
C LYS A 591 -61.68 -1.30 14.16
N THR A 592 -62.63 -2.19 13.97
CA THR A 592 -62.73 -3.46 14.69
C THR A 592 -61.47 -4.33 14.46
N PRO A 593 -60.79 -4.76 15.51
CA PRO A 593 -59.71 -5.73 15.40
C PRO A 593 -60.23 -7.09 14.90
N ILE A 594 -59.34 -7.84 14.22
CA ILE A 594 -59.62 -9.19 13.72
C ILE A 594 -58.69 -10.16 14.45
N GLY A 595 -59.24 -11.07 15.23
CA GLY A 595 -58.46 -12.04 15.98
C GLY A 595 -59.30 -12.91 16.90
N LEU A 596 -58.67 -13.91 17.54
CA LEU A 596 -59.36 -14.83 18.44
C LEU A 596 -59.88 -14.11 19.70
N ILE A 597 -59.06 -13.22 20.24
CA ILE A 597 -59.41 -12.43 21.42
C ILE A 597 -59.17 -10.94 21.11
N ASN A 598 -60.20 -10.13 21.21
CA ASN A 598 -60.11 -8.69 21.02
C ASN A 598 -60.60 -7.94 22.27
N ILE A 599 -59.71 -7.14 22.88
CA ILE A 599 -59.98 -6.32 24.06
C ILE A 599 -59.96 -4.87 23.64
N VAL A 600 -61.15 -4.21 23.69
CA VAL A 600 -61.32 -2.84 23.22
C VAL A 600 -61.82 -1.97 24.37
N GLY A 601 -61.04 -0.97 24.78
CA GLY A 601 -61.36 -0.15 25.97
C GLY A 601 -62.53 0.84 25.77
N ASN A 602 -62.83 1.24 24.53
CA ASN A 602 -63.93 2.14 24.18
C ASN A 602 -65.16 1.42 23.59
N GLY A 603 -65.25 0.13 23.68
CA GLY A 603 -66.29 -0.63 23.01
C GLY A 603 -66.51 -2.04 23.58
N VAL A 604 -67.14 -2.88 22.79
CA VAL A 604 -67.61 -4.20 23.13
C VAL A 604 -66.47 -5.22 23.19
N TRP A 605 -66.45 -6.11 24.14
CA TRP A 605 -65.62 -7.30 24.20
C TRP A 605 -66.14 -8.32 23.18
N ASN A 606 -65.29 -8.64 22.15
CA ASN A 606 -65.64 -9.66 21.17
C ASN A 606 -64.67 -10.82 21.27
N ILE A 607 -65.18 -12.01 21.53
CA ILE A 607 -64.51 -13.29 21.33
C ILE A 607 -65.04 -13.87 20.04
N ASN A 608 -64.23 -13.86 18.96
CA ASN A 608 -64.59 -14.48 17.69
C ASN A 608 -63.79 -15.78 17.51
N PRO A 609 -64.36 -16.95 17.82
CA PRO A 609 -63.71 -18.21 17.51
C PRO A 609 -63.78 -18.42 15.99
N CYS A 610 -62.71 -18.17 15.27
CA CYS A 610 -62.58 -18.59 13.87
C CYS A 610 -62.16 -20.05 13.81
N VAL A 611 -63.11 -20.93 13.40
CA VAL A 611 -62.78 -22.31 13.00
C VAL A 611 -62.66 -22.34 11.50
N ASN A 612 -61.54 -22.87 11.00
CA ASN A 612 -61.26 -23.00 9.57
C ASN A 612 -62.34 -23.80 8.84
N GLU A 613 -62.64 -23.40 7.66
CA GLU A 613 -63.27 -24.00 6.45
C GLU A 613 -64.41 -25.03 6.62
N ILE A 614 -64.70 -25.54 7.77
CA ILE A 614 -65.85 -26.45 7.98
C ILE A 614 -66.66 -25.96 9.19
N GLY A 615 -67.54 -25.01 8.95
CA GLY A 615 -68.55 -24.59 9.89
C GLY A 615 -68.25 -23.36 10.74
N ALA A 616 -68.57 -22.19 10.24
CA ALA A 616 -68.65 -20.97 11.01
C ALA A 616 -69.86 -20.97 11.91
N LEU A 617 -69.68 -21.09 13.22
CA LEU A 617 -70.64 -20.63 14.20
C LEU A 617 -70.23 -19.26 14.70
N GLY A 618 -70.81 -18.21 14.14
CA GLY A 618 -70.63 -16.84 14.59
C GLY A 618 -71.63 -16.58 15.71
N ALA A 619 -71.18 -16.20 16.90
CA ALA A 619 -72.00 -15.55 17.93
C ALA A 619 -71.61 -14.04 17.89
N SER A 620 -72.54 -13.19 17.54
CA SER A 620 -72.50 -11.73 17.69
C SER A 620 -72.90 -11.29 19.07
#